data_d03afd9c2eefa782498c206e0ecb2082
#
_entry.id   d03afd9c2eefa782498c206e0ecb2082
#
_cell.length_a   1.000
_cell.length_b   1.000
_cell.length_c   1.000
_cell.angle_alpha   90.00
_cell.angle_beta   90.00
_cell.angle_gamma   90.00
#
_symmetry.space_group_name_H-M   'P 1'
#
loop_
_entity.id
_entity.type
_entity.pdbx_description
1 polymer ?
#
loop_
_entity_poly.entity_id
_entity_poly.type
_entity_poly.pdbx_seq_one_letter_code
_entity_poly.pdbx_strand_id
1 'polypeptide(L)'
;LAGSMSCGSGSGDKTQDTTAGDTTTSGETTAEEVLTDGVPDIDMDGFVFSVYHNDPAQMHWTNVTLDIKEQDGEVLNEAIYKRNRAVEDRFNCAIEVTEFNDFQLGNTQIQKAVMSGDNEYDLWLPRDYYVVDSIPYLRPLNDLPYVNLDADWWFPQASKVFNFNGKQYAAT
;
A
#
# COMPACT_ATOMS: atom_id res chain seq x y z
N LEU A 1 6.13 -49.16 19.46
CA LEU A 1 7.45 -49.64 19.78
C LEU A 1 8.35 -48.51 20.23
N ALA A 2 8.81 -48.64 21.45
CA ALA A 2 9.61 -47.70 22.22
C ALA A 2 11.11 -47.82 21.88
N GLY A 3 11.89 -46.84 22.32
CA GLY A 3 13.34 -46.85 22.42
C GLY A 3 13.88 -45.45 22.54
N SER A 4 14.03 -44.89 23.65
CA SER A 4 15.00 -44.89 24.76
C SER A 4 16.35 -44.27 24.38
N MET A 5 16.64 -43.12 24.97
CA MET A 5 17.79 -42.69 25.79
C MET A 5 19.20 -42.90 25.27
N SER A 6 20.03 -41.85 25.33
CA SER A 6 21.22 -41.88 26.21
C SER A 6 21.82 -40.48 26.43
N CYS A 7 21.99 -40.14 27.70
CA CYS A 7 22.87 -39.09 28.23
C CYS A 7 24.34 -39.56 28.15
N GLY A 8 25.25 -38.62 27.93
CA GLY A 8 26.68 -38.82 28.09
C GLY A 8 27.33 -37.53 28.58
N SER A 9 27.62 -37.50 29.89
CA SER A 9 28.48 -36.49 30.53
C SER A 9 29.95 -36.80 30.25
N GLY A 10 30.77 -35.79 29.99
CA GLY A 10 32.22 -35.88 29.91
C GLY A 10 32.85 -34.52 30.18
N SER A 11 33.31 -34.37 31.40
CA SER A 11 34.16 -33.31 31.93
C SER A 11 35.57 -33.40 31.36
N GLY A 12 36.17 -32.24 31.03
CA GLY A 12 37.58 -32.18 30.63
C GLY A 12 38.06 -30.72 30.52
N ASP A 13 38.54 -30.23 31.64
CA ASP A 13 39.29 -29.00 31.81
C ASP A 13 40.61 -29.04 31.02
N LYS A 14 40.94 -27.95 30.26
CA LYS A 14 42.33 -27.45 30.11
C LYS A 14 42.32 -26.00 29.53
N THR A 15 42.74 -25.13 30.38
CA THR A 15 43.31 -23.81 30.16
C THR A 15 44.35 -23.78 29.03
N GLN A 16 44.26 -22.86 28.09
CA GLN A 16 45.43 -22.20 27.53
C GLN A 16 45.06 -20.83 26.90
N ASP A 17 45.71 -19.86 27.48
CA ASP A 17 45.90 -18.48 27.13
C ASP A 17 46.50 -18.32 25.72
N THR A 18 46.04 -17.36 24.92
CA THR A 18 46.88 -16.38 24.19
C THR A 18 46.11 -15.52 23.17
N THR A 19 46.33 -14.27 23.29
CA THR A 19 46.50 -13.24 22.24
C THR A 19 45.25 -12.60 21.64
N ALA A 20 45.09 -11.34 22.00
CA ALA A 20 44.30 -10.31 21.36
C ALA A 20 44.59 -10.26 19.84
N GLY A 21 43.54 -10.42 19.05
CA GLY A 21 43.48 -10.06 17.67
C GLY A 21 42.42 -8.95 17.53
N ASP A 22 42.89 -7.76 17.37
CA ASP A 22 42.10 -6.56 17.01
C ASP A 22 41.48 -6.78 15.64
N THR A 23 40.20 -7.15 15.61
CA THR A 23 39.43 -7.16 14.35
C THR A 23 38.59 -5.94 14.30
N THR A 24 39.13 -4.90 13.70
CA THR A 24 38.40 -3.72 13.26
C THR A 24 37.29 -4.18 12.29
N THR A 25 36.10 -4.35 12.82
CA THR A 25 34.91 -4.50 12.00
C THR A 25 34.59 -3.16 11.40
N SER A 26 35.03 -2.98 10.16
CA SER A 26 34.58 -1.90 9.29
C SER A 26 33.07 -2.07 9.13
N GLY A 27 32.30 -1.29 9.85
CA GLY A 27 30.87 -1.17 9.62
C GLY A 27 30.66 -0.52 8.26
N GLU A 28 30.38 -1.32 7.26
CA GLU A 28 29.74 -0.83 6.06
C GLU A 28 28.36 -0.30 6.47
N THR A 29 28.27 1.00 6.65
CA THR A 29 27.01 1.70 6.67
C THR A 29 26.50 1.61 5.24
N THR A 30 25.66 0.61 4.96
CA THR A 30 24.85 0.60 3.75
C THR A 30 24.00 1.86 3.83
N ALA A 31 24.29 2.85 3.01
CA ALA A 31 23.39 3.98 2.83
C ALA A 31 22.05 3.38 2.41
N GLU A 32 21.02 3.61 3.20
CA GLU A 32 19.65 3.28 2.79
C GLU A 32 19.42 3.96 1.46
N GLU A 33 19.18 3.16 0.42
CA GLU A 33 18.82 3.65 -0.90
C GLU A 33 17.49 4.38 -0.72
N VAL A 34 17.51 5.70 -0.79
CA VAL A 34 16.30 6.51 -0.70
C VAL A 34 15.50 6.24 -1.95
N LEU A 35 14.49 5.37 -1.81
CA LEU A 35 13.53 5.10 -2.87
C LEU A 35 12.81 6.42 -3.20
N THR A 36 13.06 6.93 -4.42
CA THR A 36 12.33 8.09 -4.93
C THR A 36 11.16 7.60 -5.77
N ASP A 37 9.99 8.17 -5.54
CA ASP A 37 8.79 7.88 -6.32
C ASP A 37 8.80 8.54 -7.71
N GLY A 38 9.80 9.38 -7.99
CA GLY A 38 9.92 10.11 -9.26
C GLY A 38 8.85 11.18 -9.47
N VAL A 39 8.03 11.45 -8.46
CA VAL A 39 7.01 12.50 -8.51
C VAL A 39 7.63 13.83 -8.12
N PRO A 40 7.54 14.89 -8.96
CA PRO A 40 8.04 16.20 -8.60
C PRO A 40 7.22 16.81 -7.46
N ASP A 41 7.84 17.68 -6.68
CA ASP A 41 7.14 18.46 -5.67
C ASP A 41 6.29 19.52 -6.38
N ILE A 42 4.97 19.34 -6.31
CA ILE A 42 3.98 20.22 -6.92
C ILE A 42 3.07 20.73 -5.81
N ASP A 43 2.91 22.05 -5.74
CA ASP A 43 1.89 22.66 -4.88
C ASP A 43 0.53 22.54 -5.58
N MET A 44 -0.40 21.82 -4.98
CA MET A 44 -1.74 21.58 -5.51
C MET A 44 -2.77 22.62 -5.03
N ASP A 45 -2.32 23.66 -4.33
CA ASP A 45 -3.13 24.82 -3.91
C ASP A 45 -4.41 24.42 -3.13
N GLY A 46 -4.28 23.48 -2.23
CA GLY A 46 -5.39 22.99 -1.41
C GLY A 46 -6.37 22.08 -2.14
N PHE A 47 -5.97 21.48 -3.27
CA PHE A 47 -6.82 20.53 -4.00
C PHE A 47 -7.31 19.41 -3.08
N VAL A 48 -8.59 19.06 -3.19
CA VAL A 48 -9.20 17.95 -2.46
C VAL A 48 -9.20 16.72 -3.36
N PHE A 49 -8.38 15.74 -3.00
CA PHE A 49 -8.32 14.45 -3.68
C PHE A 49 -9.39 13.53 -3.11
N SER A 50 -10.43 13.28 -3.90
CA SER A 50 -11.63 12.56 -3.50
C SER A 50 -11.52 11.07 -3.83
N VAL A 51 -11.58 10.22 -2.82
CA VAL A 51 -11.50 8.77 -2.94
C VAL A 51 -12.85 8.14 -2.60
N TYR A 52 -13.35 7.28 -3.49
CA TYR A 52 -14.55 6.50 -3.24
C TYR A 52 -14.18 5.05 -2.89
N HIS A 53 -14.55 4.61 -1.70
CA HIS A 53 -14.12 3.34 -1.13
C HIS A 53 -15.25 2.57 -0.45
N ASN A 54 -15.14 1.25 -0.41
CA ASN A 54 -16.07 0.42 0.37
C ASN A 54 -15.89 0.66 1.88
N ASP A 55 -17.00 0.80 2.60
CA ASP A 55 -16.99 0.89 4.05
C ASP A 55 -16.37 -0.38 4.67
N PRO A 56 -15.23 -0.27 5.37
CA PRO A 56 -14.57 -1.42 5.97
C PRO A 56 -15.42 -2.09 7.06
N ALA A 57 -16.30 -1.35 7.73
CA ALA A 57 -17.19 -1.89 8.75
C ALA A 57 -18.23 -2.87 8.18
N GLN A 58 -18.55 -2.76 6.89
CA GLN A 58 -19.48 -3.65 6.20
C GLN A 58 -18.82 -4.89 5.59
N MET A 59 -17.49 -4.89 5.58
CA MET A 59 -16.70 -5.95 4.94
C MET A 59 -15.82 -6.65 5.97
N HIS A 60 -16.37 -7.65 6.63
CA HIS A 60 -15.68 -8.41 7.69
C HIS A 60 -14.34 -9.07 7.26
N TRP A 61 -14.06 -9.13 5.97
CA TRP A 61 -12.85 -9.74 5.40
C TRP A 61 -11.86 -8.74 4.81
N THR A 62 -12.19 -7.46 4.79
CA THR A 62 -11.28 -6.41 4.35
C THR A 62 -11.25 -5.30 5.39
N ASN A 63 -10.23 -5.31 6.22
CA ASN A 63 -10.00 -4.23 7.18
C ASN A 63 -9.09 -3.16 6.57
N VAL A 64 -9.37 -2.76 5.33
CA VAL A 64 -8.57 -1.70 4.69
C VAL A 64 -9.21 -0.36 5.01
N THR A 65 -8.72 0.29 6.03
CA THR A 65 -9.01 1.69 6.32
C THR A 65 -8.06 2.57 5.52
N LEU A 66 -8.58 3.50 4.74
CA LEU A 66 -7.77 4.38 3.90
C LEU A 66 -7.37 5.66 4.59
N ASP A 67 -8.20 6.16 5.48
CA ASP A 67 -7.97 7.41 6.18
C ASP A 67 -8.29 7.29 7.66
N ILE A 68 -7.38 7.82 8.47
CA ILE A 68 -7.51 7.95 9.91
C ILE A 68 -7.37 9.42 10.23
N LYS A 69 -8.40 10.00 10.85
CA LYS A 69 -8.43 11.45 11.15
C LYS A 69 -7.68 11.81 12.42
N GLU A 70 -7.59 10.89 13.38
CA GLU A 70 -6.97 11.13 14.69
C GLU A 70 -6.06 9.98 15.07
N GLN A 71 -4.98 10.30 15.75
CA GLN A 71 -4.07 9.30 16.31
C GLN A 71 -4.68 8.68 17.56
N ASP A 72 -4.72 7.36 17.63
CA ASP A 72 -5.31 6.58 18.74
C ASP A 72 -4.31 5.65 19.45
N GLY A 73 -3.04 5.65 18.98
CA GLY A 73 -1.97 4.81 19.51
C GLY A 73 -1.95 3.37 18.96
N GLU A 74 -2.89 3.03 18.07
CA GLU A 74 -2.88 1.77 17.35
C GLU A 74 -1.89 1.84 16.20
N VAL A 75 -0.98 0.85 16.10
CA VAL A 75 0.20 0.92 15.20
C VAL A 75 -0.18 1.12 13.73
N LEU A 76 -1.20 0.42 13.24
CA LEU A 76 -1.64 0.52 11.86
C LEU A 76 -2.31 1.87 11.59
N ASN A 77 -3.18 2.31 12.50
CA ASN A 77 -3.87 3.59 12.40
C ASN A 77 -2.87 4.75 12.39
N GLU A 78 -1.84 4.69 13.25
CA GLU A 78 -0.75 5.66 13.27
C GLU A 78 0.02 5.71 11.94
N ALA A 79 0.27 4.55 11.34
CA ALA A 79 0.97 4.47 10.05
C ALA A 79 0.13 5.08 8.92
N ILE A 80 -1.17 4.78 8.87
CA ILE A 80 -2.11 5.34 7.89
C ILE A 80 -2.21 6.86 8.05
N TYR A 81 -2.38 7.34 9.29
CA TYR A 81 -2.43 8.76 9.58
C TYR A 81 -1.17 9.48 9.09
N LYS A 82 0.01 9.00 9.47
CA LYS A 82 1.30 9.61 9.08
C LYS A 82 1.50 9.58 7.57
N ARG A 83 1.15 8.49 6.91
CA ARG A 83 1.24 8.38 5.44
C ARG A 83 0.40 9.46 4.76
N ASN A 84 -0.87 9.60 5.15
CA ASN A 84 -1.76 10.56 4.52
C ASN A 84 -1.29 11.99 4.79
N ARG A 85 -0.94 12.32 6.04
CA ARG A 85 -0.42 13.67 6.37
C ARG A 85 0.84 14.01 5.59
N ALA A 86 1.77 13.06 5.43
CA ALA A 86 2.98 13.30 4.65
C ALA A 86 2.68 13.62 3.16
N VAL A 87 1.68 12.98 2.58
CA VAL A 87 1.24 13.28 1.20
C VAL A 87 0.56 14.65 1.13
N GLU A 88 -0.36 14.93 2.04
CA GLU A 88 -1.08 16.21 2.08
C GLU A 88 -0.13 17.40 2.30
N ASP A 89 0.83 17.25 3.22
CA ASP A 89 1.83 18.29 3.49
C ASP A 89 2.77 18.50 2.29
N ARG A 90 3.19 17.41 1.63
CA ARG A 90 4.12 17.49 0.49
C ARG A 90 3.50 18.21 -0.70
N PHE A 91 2.23 17.93 -0.98
CA PHE A 91 1.56 18.43 -2.18
C PHE A 91 0.60 19.60 -1.90
N ASN A 92 0.48 20.05 -0.66
CA ASN A 92 -0.53 21.05 -0.26
C ASN A 92 -1.91 20.68 -0.78
N CYS A 93 -2.38 19.48 -0.42
CA CYS A 93 -3.69 18.95 -0.79
C CYS A 93 -4.39 18.33 0.43
N ALA A 94 -5.65 17.93 0.26
CA ALA A 94 -6.38 17.17 1.25
C ALA A 94 -6.84 15.84 0.65
N ILE A 95 -6.84 14.76 1.45
CA ILE A 95 -7.41 13.47 1.05
C ILE A 95 -8.75 13.31 1.74
N GLU A 96 -9.81 13.17 0.94
CA GLU A 96 -11.16 12.89 1.43
C GLU A 96 -11.62 11.52 0.95
N VAL A 97 -12.06 10.68 1.89
CA VAL A 97 -12.55 9.33 1.61
C VAL A 97 -14.05 9.29 1.84
N THR A 98 -14.81 8.98 0.79
CA THR A 98 -16.24 8.68 0.88
C THR A 98 -16.42 7.17 0.93
N GLU A 99 -16.98 6.68 2.02
CA GLU A 99 -17.26 5.26 2.23
C GLU A 99 -18.70 4.94 1.84
N PHE A 100 -18.88 3.84 1.13
CA PHE A 100 -20.21 3.37 0.76
C PHE A 100 -20.53 2.01 1.39
N ASN A 101 -21.76 1.87 1.86
CA ASN A 101 -22.21 0.73 2.66
C ASN A 101 -22.62 -0.49 1.84
N ASP A 102 -22.78 -0.34 0.54
CA ASP A 102 -23.23 -1.41 -0.34
C ASP A 102 -22.24 -1.58 -1.50
N PHE A 103 -21.49 -2.65 -1.46
CA PHE A 103 -20.50 -2.98 -2.50
C PHE A 103 -21.12 -3.20 -3.89
N GLN A 104 -22.42 -3.50 -3.98
CA GLN A 104 -23.12 -3.64 -5.26
C GLN A 104 -23.50 -2.28 -5.84
N LEU A 105 -23.86 -1.33 -4.99
CA LEU A 105 -24.24 0.01 -5.41
C LEU A 105 -23.03 0.89 -5.78
N GLY A 106 -21.85 0.62 -5.21
CA GLY A 106 -20.64 1.39 -5.49
C GLY A 106 -20.31 1.51 -6.96
N ASN A 107 -20.41 0.40 -7.70
CA ASN A 107 -20.21 0.37 -9.15
C ASN A 107 -21.24 1.28 -9.87
N THR A 108 -22.50 1.20 -9.49
CA THR A 108 -23.56 2.02 -10.08
C THR A 108 -23.36 3.51 -9.80
N GLN A 109 -22.86 3.87 -8.63
CA GLN A 109 -22.59 5.27 -8.28
C GLN A 109 -21.45 5.85 -9.12
N ILE A 110 -20.35 5.13 -9.31
CA ILE A 110 -19.26 5.56 -10.19
C ILE A 110 -19.75 5.74 -11.62
N GLN A 111 -20.54 4.79 -12.16
CA GLN A 111 -21.09 4.91 -13.51
C GLN A 111 -21.98 6.15 -13.63
N LYS A 112 -22.82 6.42 -12.64
CA LYS A 112 -23.69 7.63 -12.63
C LYS A 112 -22.85 8.90 -12.56
N ALA A 113 -21.87 8.99 -11.67
CA ALA A 113 -21.00 10.15 -11.54
C ALA A 113 -20.26 10.47 -12.84
N VAL A 114 -19.71 9.45 -13.51
CA VAL A 114 -19.05 9.65 -14.82
C VAL A 114 -20.04 10.03 -15.92
N MET A 115 -21.22 9.42 -15.96
CA MET A 115 -22.24 9.70 -16.99
C MET A 115 -22.89 11.08 -16.81
N SER A 116 -23.00 11.58 -15.59
CA SER A 116 -23.49 12.95 -15.33
C SER A 116 -22.45 14.02 -15.66
N GLY A 117 -21.17 13.63 -15.79
CA GLY A 117 -20.07 14.56 -15.97
C GLY A 117 -19.62 15.22 -14.66
N ASP A 118 -20.09 14.73 -13.53
CA ASP A 118 -19.66 15.19 -12.23
C ASP A 118 -18.24 14.65 -11.94
N ASN A 119 -17.35 15.55 -11.59
CA ASN A 119 -16.00 15.17 -11.12
C ASN A 119 -16.03 14.99 -9.59
N GLU A 120 -16.89 14.10 -9.13
CA GLU A 120 -17.11 13.88 -7.70
C GLU A 120 -15.97 13.10 -7.05
N TYR A 121 -15.35 12.20 -7.83
CA TYR A 121 -14.29 11.31 -7.33
C TYR A 121 -13.11 11.26 -8.29
N ASP A 122 -11.89 11.33 -7.74
CA ASP A 122 -10.62 11.21 -8.46
C ASP A 122 -10.13 9.77 -8.51
N LEU A 123 -10.39 9.01 -7.44
CA LEU A 123 -9.98 7.61 -7.31
C LEU A 123 -11.15 6.76 -6.80
N TRP A 124 -11.29 5.59 -7.42
CA TRP A 124 -12.21 4.56 -6.96
C TRP A 124 -11.45 3.30 -6.55
N LEU A 125 -11.77 2.78 -5.36
CA LEU A 125 -11.22 1.54 -4.80
C LEU A 125 -12.33 0.50 -4.68
N PRO A 126 -12.65 -0.21 -5.76
CA PRO A 126 -13.69 -1.22 -5.79
C PRO A 126 -13.17 -2.57 -5.28
N ARG A 127 -14.09 -3.51 -5.16
CA ARG A 127 -13.72 -4.92 -5.20
C ARG A 127 -13.33 -5.29 -6.64
N ASP A 128 -12.36 -6.19 -6.76
CA ASP A 128 -11.71 -6.60 -8.01
C ASP A 128 -12.68 -6.97 -9.15
N TYR A 129 -13.71 -7.74 -8.86
CA TYR A 129 -14.67 -8.19 -9.89
C TYR A 129 -15.57 -7.07 -10.47
N TYR A 130 -15.68 -5.91 -9.80
CA TYR A 130 -16.43 -4.78 -10.35
C TYR A 130 -15.62 -3.91 -11.32
N VAL A 131 -14.31 -4.07 -11.36
CA VAL A 131 -13.44 -3.31 -12.26
C VAL A 131 -13.81 -3.58 -13.72
N VAL A 132 -14.06 -4.83 -14.08
CA VAL A 132 -14.31 -5.23 -15.47
C VAL A 132 -15.54 -4.53 -16.07
N ASP A 133 -16.64 -4.49 -15.31
CA ASP A 133 -17.88 -3.85 -15.76
C ASP A 133 -17.76 -2.32 -15.80
N SER A 134 -16.75 -1.77 -15.13
CA SER A 134 -16.53 -0.33 -15.03
C SER A 134 -15.47 0.21 -15.99
N ILE A 135 -14.76 -0.65 -16.73
CA ILE A 135 -13.72 -0.26 -17.68
C ILE A 135 -14.14 0.90 -18.62
N PRO A 136 -15.39 0.94 -19.17
CA PRO A 136 -15.81 2.04 -20.03
C PRO A 136 -15.83 3.42 -19.36
N TYR A 137 -15.79 3.45 -18.03
CA TYR A 137 -15.88 4.65 -17.19
C TYR A 137 -14.54 5.01 -16.52
N LEU A 138 -13.52 4.17 -16.68
CA LEU A 138 -12.23 4.34 -16.03
C LEU A 138 -11.18 4.87 -17.00
N ARG A 139 -10.29 5.70 -16.50
CA ARG A 139 -9.09 6.11 -17.21
C ARG A 139 -8.01 5.04 -17.04
N PRO A 140 -7.30 4.63 -18.09
CA PRO A 140 -6.17 3.73 -17.96
C PRO A 140 -5.06 4.33 -17.10
N LEU A 141 -4.49 3.55 -16.22
CA LEU A 141 -3.38 3.97 -15.36
C LEU A 141 -2.11 4.30 -16.16
N ASN A 142 -1.94 3.67 -17.34
CA ASN A 142 -0.85 4.00 -18.26
C ASN A 142 -0.90 5.44 -18.78
N ASP A 143 -2.09 6.06 -18.79
CA ASP A 143 -2.29 7.43 -19.27
C ASP A 143 -2.03 8.48 -18.18
N LEU A 144 -1.71 8.03 -16.94
CA LEU A 144 -1.40 8.89 -15.82
C LEU A 144 0.10 9.16 -15.75
N PRO A 145 0.54 10.42 -15.64
CA PRO A 145 1.94 10.73 -15.38
C PRO A 145 2.33 10.19 -14.00
N TYR A 146 3.58 9.83 -13.85
CA TYR A 146 4.19 9.42 -12.58
C TYR A 146 3.65 8.13 -11.95
N VAL A 147 2.76 7.38 -12.60
CA VAL A 147 2.35 6.05 -12.15
C VAL A 147 3.31 5.02 -12.73
N ASN A 148 4.21 4.51 -11.88
CA ASN A 148 5.12 3.43 -12.26
C ASN A 148 4.42 2.08 -11.99
N LEU A 149 3.88 1.47 -13.02
CA LEU A 149 3.18 0.17 -12.94
C LEU A 149 4.13 -1.03 -12.79
N ASP A 150 5.43 -0.83 -12.99
CA ASP A 150 6.47 -1.86 -12.82
C ASP A 150 7.13 -1.79 -11.43
N ALA A 151 6.64 -0.93 -10.54
CA ALA A 151 7.21 -0.78 -9.22
C ALA A 151 6.89 -1.98 -8.31
N ASP A 152 7.82 -2.30 -7.41
CA ASP A 152 7.79 -3.49 -6.56
C ASP A 152 6.64 -3.53 -5.54
N TRP A 153 5.98 -2.40 -5.29
CA TRP A 153 4.82 -2.33 -4.39
C TRP A 153 3.52 -2.82 -5.02
N TRP A 154 3.47 -3.05 -6.33
CA TRP A 154 2.32 -3.64 -7.00
C TRP A 154 2.40 -5.17 -6.98
N PHE A 155 1.24 -5.82 -6.90
CA PHE A 155 1.16 -7.27 -7.07
C PHE A 155 1.01 -7.63 -8.56
N PRO A 156 2.11 -8.03 -9.25
CA PRO A 156 2.12 -8.09 -10.73
C PRO A 156 1.12 -9.07 -11.32
N GLN A 157 0.83 -10.18 -10.64
CA GLN A 157 -0.10 -11.20 -11.13
C GLN A 157 -1.54 -10.70 -11.13
N ALA A 158 -1.95 -9.98 -10.07
CA ALA A 158 -3.28 -9.40 -9.99
C ALA A 158 -3.42 -8.22 -10.96
N SER A 159 -2.40 -7.37 -11.06
CA SER A 159 -2.41 -6.24 -11.99
C SER A 159 -2.59 -6.68 -13.45
N LYS A 160 -1.98 -7.80 -13.87
CA LYS A 160 -2.13 -8.33 -15.24
C LYS A 160 -3.57 -8.70 -15.62
N VAL A 161 -4.40 -9.07 -14.63
CA VAL A 161 -5.81 -9.43 -14.87
C VAL A 161 -6.60 -8.23 -15.39
N PHE A 162 -6.21 -7.02 -15.00
CA PHE A 162 -6.88 -5.77 -15.37
C PHE A 162 -6.25 -5.06 -16.56
N ASN A 163 -5.42 -5.79 -17.33
CA ASN A 163 -4.85 -5.28 -18.58
C ASN A 163 -5.67 -5.73 -19.77
N PHE A 164 -6.27 -4.79 -20.48
CA PHE A 164 -7.08 -5.03 -21.67
C PHE A 164 -6.50 -4.27 -22.85
N ASN A 165 -6.05 -5.00 -23.87
CA ASN A 165 -5.44 -4.44 -25.06
C ASN A 165 -4.26 -3.48 -24.77
N GLY A 166 -3.42 -3.84 -23.80
CA GLY A 166 -2.27 -3.03 -23.41
C GLY A 166 -2.59 -1.85 -22.51
N LYS A 167 -3.83 -1.68 -22.09
CA LYS A 167 -4.26 -0.66 -21.14
C LYS A 167 -4.56 -1.27 -19.78
N GLN A 168 -3.91 -0.74 -18.75
CA GLN A 168 -4.07 -1.16 -17.35
C GLN A 168 -5.12 -0.29 -16.67
N TYR A 169 -6.19 -0.89 -16.17
CA TYR A 169 -7.31 -0.14 -15.55
C TYR A 169 -7.35 -0.23 -14.03
N ALA A 170 -6.67 -1.18 -13.45
CA ALA A 170 -6.48 -1.27 -12.01
C ALA A 170 -5.11 -1.87 -11.66
N ALA A 171 -4.61 -1.56 -10.49
CA ALA A 171 -3.41 -2.14 -9.89
C ALA A 171 -3.68 -2.47 -8.42
N THR A 172 -3.01 -3.48 -7.88
CA THR A 172 -3.19 -3.96 -6.50
C THR A 172 -1.84 -4.20 -5.84
#